data_604fb167712e9399be648c69e1112caa
#
_entry.id   604fb167712e9399be648c69e1112caa
#
_cell.length_a   1.000
_cell.length_b   1.000
_cell.length_c   1.000
_cell.angle_alpha   90.00
_cell.angle_beta   90.00
_cell.angle_gamma   90.00
#
_symmetry.space_group_name_H-M   'P 1'
#
loop_
_entity.id
_entity.type
_entity.pdbx_description
1 polymer ?
#
loop_
_entity_poly.entity_id
_entity_poly.type
_entity_poly.pdbx_seq_one_letter_code
_entity_poly.pdbx_strand_id
1 'polypeptide(L)'
;GSVYYIRKNNVVKNLGTQEEKDETTGEMVQKTIQAQVGTADSRGFDLELTVHPVSTLAVTGGLGWQDYRIRKINQSKDYPEYTDPSKNVRATGIPRTTFYVYADYTIPKGLLKNLSFHLSGTFQDKIFTDVAKRVYNPALFLVDGGLFYTIKQKVTLALNVDNLFDKEYFKSTTVYRKPRNFTGTISYRF
;
A
#
# COMPACT_ATOMS: atom_id res chain seq x y z
N GLY A 1 -18.04 5.15 6.47
CA GLY A 1 -16.75 5.68 6.85
C GLY A 1 -16.41 5.38 8.30
N SER A 2 -15.14 5.47 8.65
CA SER A 2 -14.63 5.28 10.00
C SER A 2 -13.66 6.41 10.38
N VAL A 3 -13.58 6.70 11.68
CA VAL A 3 -12.55 7.56 12.28
C VAL A 3 -11.93 6.79 13.41
N TYR A 4 -10.61 6.81 13.53
CA TYR A 4 -9.93 6.02 14.53
C TYR A 4 -8.79 6.78 15.23
N TYR A 5 -8.54 6.37 16.46
CA TYR A 5 -7.35 6.70 17.23
C TYR A 5 -6.83 5.44 17.90
N ILE A 6 -5.59 5.08 17.62
CA ILE A 6 -4.94 3.88 18.15
C ILE A 6 -3.67 4.32 18.89
N ARG A 7 -3.53 3.90 20.14
CA ARG A 7 -2.29 4.01 20.89
C ARG A 7 -1.64 2.65 21.04
N LYS A 8 -0.38 2.55 20.65
CA LYS A 8 0.44 1.36 20.81
C LYS A 8 1.51 1.63 21.85
N ASN A 9 1.51 0.86 22.93
CA ASN A 9 2.56 0.88 23.94
C ASN A 9 3.63 -0.16 23.60
N ASN A 10 4.82 0.01 24.17
CA ASN A 10 5.94 -0.92 24.03
C ASN A 10 6.30 -1.19 22.56
N VAL A 11 6.42 -0.14 21.78
CA VAL A 11 6.84 -0.25 20.38
C VAL A 11 8.25 -0.79 20.32
N VAL A 12 8.42 -1.93 19.65
CA VAL A 12 9.74 -2.51 19.40
C VAL A 12 10.34 -1.86 18.15
N LYS A 13 11.57 -1.44 18.24
CA LYS A 13 12.36 -0.93 17.10
C LYS A 13 13.65 -1.69 16.97
N ASN A 14 14.08 -1.84 15.73
CA ASN A 14 15.42 -2.23 15.38
C ASN A 14 16.33 -1.00 15.57
N LEU A 15 17.33 -1.10 16.45
CA LEU A 15 18.29 -0.05 16.78
C LEU A 15 19.54 -0.11 15.91
N GLY A 16 19.70 -1.18 15.12
CA GLY A 16 20.87 -1.42 14.29
C GLY A 16 21.34 -2.86 14.35
N THR A 17 22.54 -3.08 13.86
CA THR A 17 23.26 -4.35 13.97
C THR A 17 24.55 -4.14 14.73
N GLN A 18 24.92 -5.10 15.58
CA GLN A 18 26.19 -5.15 16.29
C GLN A 18 26.89 -6.44 15.89
N GLU A 19 28.20 -6.37 15.74
CA GLU A 19 29.02 -7.56 15.59
C GLU A 19 29.21 -8.22 16.95
N GLU A 20 28.83 -9.46 17.07
CA GLU A 20 28.98 -10.29 18.26
C GLU A 20 29.68 -11.58 17.88
N LYS A 21 30.61 -12.05 18.73
CA LYS A 21 31.30 -13.31 18.51
C LYS A 21 30.36 -14.45 18.88
N ASP A 22 30.06 -15.32 17.93
CA ASP A 22 29.29 -16.53 18.20
C ASP A 22 30.10 -17.45 19.14
N GLU A 23 29.54 -17.76 20.29
CA GLU A 23 30.19 -18.56 21.31
C GLU A 23 30.43 -20.01 20.87
N THR A 24 29.70 -20.50 19.87
CA THR A 24 29.78 -21.88 19.37
C THR A 24 30.79 -22.04 18.26
N THR A 25 30.79 -21.09 17.31
CA THR A 25 31.64 -21.15 16.11
C THR A 25 32.89 -20.30 16.22
N GLY A 26 32.90 -19.31 17.13
CA GLY A 26 33.97 -18.33 17.29
C GLY A 26 34.02 -17.25 16.21
N GLU A 27 33.08 -17.28 15.24
CA GLU A 27 33.00 -16.31 14.15
C GLU A 27 32.28 -15.03 14.56
N MET A 28 32.61 -13.92 13.90
CA MET A 28 31.89 -12.65 14.09
C MET A 28 30.58 -12.69 13.28
N VAL A 29 29.46 -12.62 13.97
CA VAL A 29 28.12 -12.58 13.37
C VAL A 29 27.46 -11.24 13.61
N GLN A 30 26.70 -10.76 12.62
CA GLN A 30 25.91 -9.54 12.78
C GLN A 30 24.58 -9.86 13.47
N LYS A 31 24.43 -9.36 14.70
CA LYS A 31 23.21 -9.51 15.49
C LYS A 31 22.37 -8.23 15.43
N THR A 32 21.10 -8.39 15.10
CA THR A 32 20.15 -7.29 15.11
C THR A 32 19.75 -6.94 16.53
N ILE A 33 19.96 -5.69 16.92
CA ILE A 33 19.57 -5.17 18.22
C ILE A 33 18.15 -4.64 18.15
N GLN A 34 17.27 -5.15 19.00
CA GLN A 34 15.89 -4.69 19.14
C GLN A 34 15.59 -4.24 20.55
N ALA A 35 14.93 -3.11 20.71
CA ALA A 35 14.50 -2.62 22.01
C ALA A 35 13.06 -2.09 21.99
N GLN A 36 12.41 -2.13 23.15
CA GLN A 36 11.11 -1.49 23.37
C GLN A 36 11.33 0.00 23.60
N VAL A 37 11.03 0.81 22.58
CA VAL A 37 11.43 2.23 22.56
C VAL A 37 10.31 3.21 22.91
N GLY A 38 9.12 2.76 23.29
CA GLY A 38 8.14 3.70 23.80
C GLY A 38 6.71 3.54 23.31
N THR A 39 6.05 4.65 23.03
CA THR A 39 4.65 4.68 22.58
C THR A 39 4.51 5.29 21.20
N ALA A 40 3.54 4.81 20.43
CA ALA A 40 3.16 5.40 19.15
C ALA A 40 1.65 5.62 19.10
N ASP A 41 1.26 6.70 18.43
CA ASP A 41 -0.14 7.02 18.14
C ASP A 41 -0.38 6.97 16.64
N SER A 42 -1.49 6.37 16.24
CA SER A 42 -2.04 6.44 14.90
C SER A 42 -3.44 7.04 14.97
N ARG A 43 -3.73 8.04 14.16
CA ARG A 43 -5.06 8.61 13.99
C ARG A 43 -5.35 8.77 12.52
N GLY A 44 -6.61 8.59 12.17
CA GLY A 44 -7.00 8.69 10.78
C GLY A 44 -8.50 8.56 10.58
N PHE A 45 -8.85 8.56 9.31
CA PHE A 45 -10.20 8.24 8.86
C PHE A 45 -10.15 7.50 7.52
N ASP A 46 -11.18 6.71 7.29
CA ASP A 46 -11.45 6.02 6.04
C ASP A 46 -12.88 6.35 5.59
N LEU A 47 -13.01 6.70 4.33
CA LEU A 47 -14.29 6.94 3.68
C LEU A 47 -14.40 6.05 2.46
N GLU A 48 -15.57 5.47 2.24
CA GLU A 48 -15.89 4.71 1.02
C GLU A 48 -17.31 5.04 0.60
N LEU A 49 -17.51 5.20 -0.70
CA LEU A 49 -18.80 5.46 -1.31
C LEU A 49 -18.93 4.64 -2.58
N THR A 50 -20.06 3.93 -2.71
CA THR A 50 -20.47 3.28 -3.94
C THR A 50 -21.76 3.94 -4.45
N VAL A 51 -21.76 4.31 -5.72
CA VAL A 51 -22.91 4.90 -6.40
C VAL A 51 -23.22 4.14 -7.69
N HIS A 52 -24.48 4.10 -8.05
CA HIS A 52 -24.98 3.53 -9.29
C HIS A 52 -25.71 4.63 -10.08
N PRO A 53 -24.99 5.48 -10.85
CA PRO A 53 -25.62 6.57 -11.60
C PRO A 53 -26.68 6.07 -12.58
N VAL A 54 -26.46 4.90 -13.13
CA VAL A 54 -27.41 4.10 -13.91
C VAL A 54 -27.24 2.62 -13.54
N SER A 55 -28.26 1.79 -13.84
CA SER A 55 -28.24 0.36 -13.45
C SER A 55 -27.08 -0.47 -14.01
N THR A 56 -26.42 0.03 -15.03
CA THR A 56 -25.30 -0.64 -15.72
C THR A 56 -23.93 -0.07 -15.38
N LEU A 57 -23.86 0.96 -14.54
CA LEU A 57 -22.63 1.61 -14.11
C LEU A 57 -22.57 1.64 -12.58
N ALA A 58 -21.58 0.98 -12.03
CA ALA A 58 -21.19 1.09 -10.62
C ALA A 58 -19.90 1.88 -10.51
N VAL A 59 -19.84 2.84 -9.59
CA VAL A 59 -18.63 3.59 -9.27
C VAL A 59 -18.41 3.53 -7.77
N THR A 60 -17.25 3.02 -7.36
CA THR A 60 -16.84 2.96 -5.97
C THR A 60 -15.58 3.79 -5.79
N GLY A 61 -15.55 4.65 -4.79
CA GLY A 61 -14.36 5.43 -4.43
C GLY A 61 -14.09 5.38 -2.95
N GLY A 62 -12.82 5.39 -2.57
CA GLY A 62 -12.39 5.40 -1.18
C GLY A 62 -11.23 6.35 -0.94
N LEU A 63 -11.21 6.95 0.24
CA LEU A 63 -10.19 7.88 0.71
C LEU A 63 -9.78 7.50 2.12
N GLY A 64 -8.49 7.20 2.30
CA GLY A 64 -7.86 6.98 3.60
C GLY A 64 -6.87 8.10 3.93
N TRP A 65 -6.92 8.57 5.16
CA TRP A 65 -5.92 9.49 5.69
C TRP A 65 -5.45 9.02 7.06
N GLN A 66 -4.12 9.05 7.28
CA GLN A 66 -3.54 8.64 8.55
C GLN A 66 -2.33 9.47 8.95
N ASP A 67 -2.17 9.68 10.26
CA ASP A 67 -0.99 10.29 10.86
C ASP A 67 -0.49 9.38 11.99
N TYR A 68 0.57 8.62 11.69
CA TYR A 68 1.21 7.71 12.64
C TYR A 68 2.51 8.33 13.14
N ARG A 69 2.65 8.47 14.47
CA ARG A 69 3.82 9.09 15.12
C ARG A 69 4.30 8.32 16.33
N ILE A 70 5.61 8.28 16.52
CA ILE A 70 6.21 7.82 17.76
C ILE A 70 6.21 9.00 18.74
N ARG A 71 5.53 8.86 19.88
CA ARG A 71 5.31 9.95 20.85
C ARG A 71 6.33 9.96 21.97
N LYS A 72 6.62 8.80 22.53
CA LYS A 72 7.53 8.65 23.64
C LYS A 72 8.59 7.64 23.27
N ILE A 73 9.83 7.98 23.56
CA ILE A 73 10.97 7.10 23.41
C ILE A 73 11.56 6.92 24.80
N ASN A 74 11.70 5.68 25.23
CA ASN A 74 12.42 5.33 26.42
C ASN A 74 13.89 5.11 26.01
N GLN A 75 14.81 5.73 26.74
CA GLN A 75 16.22 5.44 26.58
C GLN A 75 16.48 4.00 27.01
N SER A 76 17.14 3.22 26.18
CA SER A 76 17.53 1.86 26.55
C SER A 76 18.64 1.95 27.61
N LYS A 77 18.55 1.13 28.65
CA LYS A 77 19.62 1.00 29.65
C LYS A 77 20.87 0.35 29.06
N ASP A 78 20.66 -0.54 28.11
CA ASP A 78 21.71 -1.33 27.46
C ASP A 78 22.43 -0.54 26.34
N TYR A 79 21.75 0.50 25.81
CA TYR A 79 22.26 1.37 24.72
C TYR A 79 21.98 2.84 25.05
N PRO A 80 22.65 3.42 26.07
CA PRO A 80 22.37 4.78 26.56
C PRO A 80 22.71 5.88 25.54
N GLU A 81 23.65 5.64 24.62
CA GLU A 81 24.02 6.57 23.55
C GLU A 81 23.01 6.57 22.39
N TYR A 82 22.08 5.60 22.33
CA TYR A 82 21.07 5.56 21.28
C TYR A 82 20.04 6.68 21.45
N THR A 83 20.07 7.63 20.53
CA THR A 83 19.05 8.68 20.43
C THR A 83 18.16 8.39 19.23
N ASP A 84 16.89 8.03 19.47
CA ASP A 84 15.95 7.81 18.38
C ASP A 84 15.47 9.14 17.80
N PRO A 85 15.87 9.50 16.57
CA PRO A 85 15.47 10.75 15.93
C PRO A 85 13.98 10.75 15.51
N SER A 86 13.25 9.65 15.71
CA SER A 86 11.86 9.51 15.27
C SER A 86 10.82 10.04 16.26
N LYS A 87 11.24 10.57 17.43
CA LYS A 87 10.33 11.15 18.42
C LYS A 87 9.51 12.28 17.80
N ASN A 88 8.18 12.19 17.90
CA ASN A 88 7.21 13.12 17.32
C ASN A 88 7.29 13.27 15.79
N VAL A 89 8.12 12.50 15.13
CA VAL A 89 8.21 12.46 13.66
C VAL A 89 7.21 11.44 13.13
N ARG A 90 6.60 11.75 12.00
CA ARG A 90 5.72 10.81 11.32
C ARG A 90 6.50 9.55 10.91
N ALA A 91 5.89 8.39 11.10
CA ALA A 91 6.52 7.11 10.76
C ALA A 91 6.94 7.05 9.29
N THR A 92 8.00 6.32 9.04
CA THR A 92 8.49 5.96 7.70
C THR A 92 7.74 4.75 7.17
N GLY A 93 7.78 4.53 5.86
CA GLY A 93 7.16 3.35 5.23
C GLY A 93 5.63 3.41 5.09
N ILE A 94 4.99 4.52 5.48
CA ILE A 94 3.52 4.66 5.52
C ILE A 94 3.10 5.90 4.74
N PRO A 95 2.22 5.77 3.70
CA PRO A 95 1.65 6.91 3.02
C PRO A 95 0.69 7.64 3.96
N ARG A 96 0.59 8.96 3.83
CA ARG A 96 -0.36 9.75 4.61
C ARG A 96 -1.77 9.68 4.05
N THR A 97 -1.87 9.69 2.75
CA THR A 97 -3.14 9.68 2.03
C THR A 97 -3.12 8.57 1.00
N THR A 98 -4.19 7.83 0.93
CA THR A 98 -4.48 6.87 -0.12
C THR A 98 -5.86 7.18 -0.69
N PHE A 99 -6.01 6.99 -1.99
CA PHE A 99 -7.28 7.16 -2.68
C PHE A 99 -7.41 6.09 -3.74
N TYR A 100 -8.62 5.60 -3.94
CA TYR A 100 -8.94 4.72 -5.06
C TYR A 100 -10.30 5.04 -5.65
N VAL A 101 -10.45 4.72 -6.92
CA VAL A 101 -11.73 4.74 -7.61
C VAL A 101 -11.81 3.54 -8.55
N TYR A 102 -12.96 2.89 -8.58
CA TYR A 102 -13.31 1.82 -9.52
C TYR A 102 -14.57 2.20 -10.25
N ALA A 103 -14.61 1.92 -11.55
CA ALA A 103 -15.80 2.09 -12.36
C ALA A 103 -16.02 0.81 -13.19
N ASP A 104 -17.18 0.23 -13.05
CA ASP A 104 -17.62 -0.95 -13.79
C ASP A 104 -18.84 -0.59 -14.61
N TYR A 105 -18.74 -0.74 -15.92
CA TYR A 105 -19.82 -0.49 -16.84
C TYR A 105 -20.09 -1.70 -17.71
N THR A 106 -21.35 -2.13 -17.81
CA THR A 106 -21.77 -3.24 -18.67
C THR A 106 -22.76 -2.75 -19.74
N ILE A 107 -22.47 -3.06 -21.00
CA ILE A 107 -23.37 -2.75 -22.12
C ILE A 107 -24.65 -3.58 -22.01
N PRO A 108 -25.83 -2.92 -21.86
CA PRO A 108 -27.07 -3.65 -21.56
C PRO A 108 -27.77 -4.21 -22.80
N LYS A 109 -27.51 -3.66 -24.02
CA LYS A 109 -28.24 -3.95 -25.23
C LYS A 109 -27.35 -3.94 -26.47
N GLY A 110 -27.86 -4.48 -27.60
CA GLY A 110 -27.19 -4.44 -28.89
C GLY A 110 -26.20 -5.58 -29.11
N LEU A 111 -25.35 -5.43 -30.13
CA LEU A 111 -24.39 -6.46 -30.56
C LEU A 111 -23.35 -6.79 -29.49
N LEU A 112 -22.96 -5.79 -28.72
CA LEU A 112 -21.95 -5.92 -27.65
C LEU A 112 -22.60 -6.08 -26.26
N LYS A 113 -23.87 -6.52 -26.20
CA LYS A 113 -24.51 -6.83 -24.92
C LYS A 113 -23.63 -7.78 -24.09
N ASN A 114 -23.50 -7.49 -22.77
CA ASN A 114 -22.67 -8.21 -21.80
C ASN A 114 -21.15 -7.97 -21.97
N LEU A 115 -20.73 -7.05 -22.82
CA LEU A 115 -19.36 -6.52 -22.73
C LEU A 115 -19.29 -5.57 -21.53
N SER A 116 -18.37 -5.83 -20.62
CA SER A 116 -18.13 -5.02 -19.44
C SER A 116 -16.75 -4.37 -19.52
N PHE A 117 -16.69 -3.14 -19.05
CA PHE A 117 -15.46 -2.36 -18.90
C PHE A 117 -15.20 -2.15 -17.42
N HIS A 118 -14.00 -2.38 -17.03
CA HIS A 118 -13.49 -2.04 -15.70
C HIS A 118 -12.39 -0.99 -15.84
N LEU A 119 -12.46 0.06 -15.03
CA LEU A 119 -11.39 1.07 -14.91
C LEU A 119 -11.14 1.33 -13.45
N SER A 120 -9.88 1.28 -13.05
CA SER A 120 -9.49 1.64 -11.69
C SER A 120 -8.38 2.68 -11.68
N GLY A 121 -8.44 3.56 -10.69
CA GLY A 121 -7.40 4.53 -10.38
C GLY A 121 -7.01 4.37 -8.91
N THR A 122 -5.72 4.24 -8.62
CA THR A 122 -5.20 4.17 -7.25
C THR A 122 -4.15 5.25 -7.03
N PHE A 123 -4.27 5.97 -5.95
CA PHE A 123 -3.33 6.99 -5.52
C PHE A 123 -2.73 6.65 -4.17
N GLN A 124 -1.44 6.89 -4.04
CA GLN A 124 -0.68 6.81 -2.82
C GLN A 124 0.18 8.05 -2.68
N ASP A 125 0.09 8.73 -1.54
CA ASP A 125 0.99 9.85 -1.21
C ASP A 125 2.45 9.35 -1.09
N LYS A 126 3.40 10.27 -1.17
CA LYS A 126 4.82 9.97 -0.99
C LYS A 126 5.09 9.24 0.33
N ILE A 127 5.99 8.29 0.26
CA ILE A 127 6.42 7.49 1.41
C ILE A 127 7.86 7.84 1.74
N PHE A 128 8.09 8.41 2.91
CA PHE A 128 9.44 8.63 3.41
C PHE A 128 10.04 7.31 3.90
N THR A 129 11.27 7.05 3.51
CA THR A 129 12.02 5.83 3.83
C THR A 129 13.04 6.06 4.96
N ASP A 130 13.41 7.33 5.19
CA ASP A 130 14.27 7.73 6.29
C ASP A 130 13.59 8.68 7.27
N VAL A 131 14.04 8.69 8.51
CA VAL A 131 13.48 9.53 9.59
C VAL A 131 13.75 11.01 9.36
N ALA A 132 14.87 11.35 8.75
CA ALA A 132 15.23 12.73 8.41
C ALA A 132 14.41 13.32 7.25
N LYS A 133 13.56 12.48 6.62
CA LYS A 133 12.68 12.89 5.51
C LYS A 133 13.41 13.38 4.25
N ARG A 134 14.63 12.95 4.05
CA ARG A 134 15.44 13.29 2.87
C ARG A 134 15.22 12.32 1.71
N VAL A 135 14.99 11.02 2.04
CA VAL A 135 14.75 9.98 1.05
C VAL A 135 13.28 9.57 1.08
N TYR A 136 12.66 9.52 -0.08
CA TYR A 136 11.25 9.14 -0.21
C TYR A 136 10.95 8.52 -1.57
N ASN A 137 9.97 7.65 -1.59
CA ASN A 137 9.31 7.24 -2.82
C ASN A 137 8.27 8.30 -3.18
N PRO A 138 8.26 8.84 -4.40
CA PRO A 138 7.30 9.86 -4.82
C PRO A 138 5.85 9.39 -4.69
N ALA A 139 4.93 10.34 -4.67
CA ALA A 139 3.51 10.04 -4.78
C ALA A 139 3.25 9.33 -6.11
N LEU A 140 2.34 8.36 -6.06
CA LEU A 140 2.05 7.46 -7.17
C LEU A 140 0.56 7.46 -7.47
N PHE A 141 0.22 7.60 -8.75
CA PHE A 141 -1.11 7.35 -9.27
C PHE A 141 -1.00 6.33 -10.39
N LEU A 142 -1.70 5.21 -10.26
CA LEU A 142 -1.78 4.14 -11.26
C LEU A 142 -3.20 4.02 -11.77
N VAL A 143 -3.31 3.66 -13.03
CA VAL A 143 -4.58 3.36 -13.68
C VAL A 143 -4.48 1.99 -14.30
N ASP A 144 -5.47 1.15 -14.01
CA ASP A 144 -5.61 -0.18 -14.59
C ASP A 144 -6.95 -0.27 -15.33
N GLY A 145 -7.03 -1.13 -16.32
CA GLY A 145 -8.24 -1.31 -17.10
C GLY A 145 -8.50 -2.77 -17.43
N GLY A 146 -9.76 -3.09 -17.69
CA GLY A 146 -10.16 -4.44 -18.08
C GLY A 146 -11.38 -4.46 -19.00
N LEU A 147 -11.42 -5.46 -19.84
CA LEU A 147 -12.55 -5.81 -20.71
C LEU A 147 -12.98 -7.23 -20.41
N PHE A 148 -14.27 -7.43 -20.24
CA PHE A 148 -14.84 -8.75 -19.94
C PHE A 148 -16.01 -9.00 -20.87
N TYR A 149 -16.02 -10.12 -21.56
CA TYR A 149 -17.14 -10.49 -22.43
C TYR A 149 -17.62 -11.90 -22.12
N THR A 150 -18.88 -12.01 -21.71
CA THR A 150 -19.46 -13.28 -21.33
C THR A 150 -20.41 -13.77 -22.42
N ILE A 151 -20.09 -14.92 -23.01
CA ILE A 151 -20.83 -15.58 -24.11
C ILE A 151 -21.72 -16.67 -23.53
N LYS A 152 -23.00 -16.60 -23.80
CA LYS A 152 -24.03 -17.61 -23.41
C LYS A 152 -23.95 -17.99 -21.92
N GLN A 153 -23.50 -17.10 -21.05
CA GLN A 153 -23.30 -17.34 -19.59
C GLN A 153 -22.33 -18.50 -19.25
N LYS A 154 -21.57 -18.98 -20.20
CA LYS A 154 -20.66 -20.13 -20.05
C LYS A 154 -19.20 -19.77 -20.27
N VAL A 155 -18.90 -18.96 -21.26
CA VAL A 155 -17.54 -18.57 -21.60
C VAL A 155 -17.32 -17.11 -21.24
N THR A 156 -16.32 -16.79 -20.44
CA THR A 156 -15.88 -15.42 -20.20
C THR A 156 -14.49 -15.21 -20.78
N LEU A 157 -14.39 -14.23 -21.65
CA LEU A 157 -13.13 -13.71 -22.17
C LEU A 157 -12.80 -12.46 -21.36
N ALA A 158 -11.58 -12.37 -20.86
CA ALA A 158 -11.09 -11.20 -20.14
C ALA A 158 -9.74 -10.74 -20.70
N LEU A 159 -9.58 -9.44 -20.81
CA LEU A 159 -8.33 -8.76 -21.10
C LEU A 159 -8.12 -7.70 -20.03
N ASN A 160 -7.04 -7.82 -19.27
CA ASN A 160 -6.67 -6.84 -18.26
C ASN A 160 -5.37 -6.15 -18.66
N VAL A 161 -5.27 -4.87 -18.31
CA VAL A 161 -4.09 -4.05 -18.50
C VAL A 161 -3.78 -3.39 -17.17
N ASP A 162 -2.68 -3.81 -16.55
CA ASP A 162 -2.15 -3.16 -15.35
C ASP A 162 -1.19 -2.04 -15.75
N ASN A 163 -1.19 -0.94 -14.98
CA ASN A 163 -0.35 0.23 -15.24
C ASN A 163 -0.53 0.76 -16.68
N LEU A 164 -1.76 1.13 -17.03
CA LEU A 164 -2.18 1.52 -18.38
C LEU A 164 -1.28 2.59 -19.02
N PHE A 165 -0.76 3.52 -18.24
CA PHE A 165 0.11 4.61 -18.70
C PHE A 165 1.60 4.30 -18.66
N ASP A 166 1.97 3.03 -18.36
CA ASP A 166 3.34 2.54 -18.29
C ASP A 166 4.24 3.39 -17.36
N LYS A 167 3.69 3.79 -16.22
CA LYS A 167 4.39 4.63 -15.27
C LYS A 167 5.50 3.86 -14.58
N GLU A 168 6.71 4.39 -14.62
CA GLU A 168 7.83 3.86 -13.87
C GLU A 168 7.73 4.23 -12.40
N TYR A 169 7.89 3.26 -11.51
CA TYR A 169 7.84 3.49 -10.07
C TYR A 169 8.55 2.40 -9.27
N PHE A 170 8.88 2.74 -8.04
CA PHE A 170 9.50 1.81 -7.10
C PHE A 170 8.51 1.43 -5.99
N LYS A 171 8.50 0.16 -5.62
CA LYS A 171 7.77 -0.30 -4.43
C LYS A 171 8.49 0.12 -3.14
N SER A 172 9.82 0.14 -3.21
CA SER A 172 10.72 0.58 -2.16
C SER A 172 11.93 1.23 -2.84
N THR A 173 12.91 1.70 -2.08
CA THR A 173 14.14 2.29 -2.63
C THR A 173 14.94 1.35 -3.54
N THR A 174 14.68 0.05 -3.47
CA THR A 174 15.46 -0.98 -4.19
C THR A 174 14.62 -1.92 -5.04
N VAL A 175 13.28 -1.90 -4.90
CA VAL A 175 12.39 -2.84 -5.62
C VAL A 175 11.61 -2.10 -6.70
N TYR A 176 11.99 -2.34 -7.94
CA TYR A 176 11.26 -1.88 -9.13
C TYR A 176 9.93 -2.62 -9.29
N ARG A 177 8.88 -1.93 -9.69
CA ARG A 177 7.59 -2.54 -10.01
C ARG A 177 7.48 -2.85 -11.50
N LYS A 178 6.60 -3.79 -11.82
CA LYS A 178 6.33 -4.19 -13.20
C LYS A 178 5.90 -3.00 -14.06
N PRO A 179 6.40 -2.90 -15.29
CA PRO A 179 5.86 -1.99 -16.29
C PRO A 179 4.42 -2.38 -16.63
N ARG A 180 3.83 -1.70 -17.60
CA ARG A 180 2.53 -2.06 -18.15
C ARG A 180 2.50 -3.55 -18.51
N ASN A 181 1.45 -4.21 -18.07
CA ASN A 181 1.29 -5.66 -18.24
C ASN A 181 -0.10 -5.97 -18.80
N PHE A 182 -0.15 -6.90 -19.74
CA PHE A 182 -1.38 -7.38 -20.35
C PHE A 182 -1.63 -8.84 -19.93
N THR A 183 -2.85 -9.13 -19.50
CA THR A 183 -3.25 -10.48 -19.12
C THR A 183 -4.54 -10.86 -19.82
N GLY A 184 -4.50 -11.92 -20.66
CA GLY A 184 -5.67 -12.53 -21.27
C GLY A 184 -6.12 -13.76 -20.47
N THR A 185 -7.43 -13.89 -20.23
CA THR A 185 -8.01 -15.04 -19.53
C THR A 185 -9.24 -15.56 -20.28
N ILE A 186 -9.34 -16.88 -20.37
CA ILE A 186 -10.53 -17.57 -20.88
C ILE A 186 -11.05 -18.49 -19.78
N SER A 187 -12.28 -18.28 -19.35
CA SER A 187 -12.93 -19.10 -18.32
C SER A 187 -14.15 -19.81 -18.91
N TYR A 188 -14.35 -21.08 -18.56
CA TYR A 188 -15.53 -21.86 -18.96
C TYR A 188 -16.24 -22.39 -17.70
N ARG A 189 -17.56 -22.22 -17.69
CA ARG A 189 -18.44 -22.77 -16.65
C ARG A 189 -19.21 -23.96 -17.21
N PHE A 190 -19.03 -25.11 -16.62
CA PHE A 190 -19.73 -26.36 -16.90
C PHE A 190 -21.18 -26.33 -16.49
#